data_7ef7d7b7d3e2ceea7f67689514cd2830
#
_entry.id   7ef7d7b7d3e2ceea7f67689514cd2830
#
_cell.length_a   1.000
_cell.length_b   1.000
_cell.length_c   1.000
_cell.angle_alpha   90.00
_cell.angle_beta   90.00
_cell.angle_gamma   90.00
#
_symmetry.space_group_name_H-M   'P 1'
#
loop_
_entity.id
_entity.type
_entity.pdbx_description
1 polymer ?
#
loop_
_entity_poly.entity_id
_entity_poly.type
_entity_poly.pdbx_seq_one_letter_code
_entity_poly.pdbx_strand_id
1 'polypeptide(L)'
;MKTLTEMFKQLTYELTYEQQIQGDKHKVNSLNLRCPELDTIHWENSYVMIGCSHVYGIGNEDDTTIPHLLSKKLNAPVINLGVPAASRQHIFLLALNLLALVRPIKTIIINTYPERIMDMTWKSYWSQRPHMRTQKSKDKLMLHRLESIMFTKTHFEKLNKVFYDTLNQLFEDRIIQIDIQDLEKMGWHEDVTSDGKHYGPKWNNYAAQYIKDLL
;
A
#
# COMPACT_ATOMS: atom_id res chain seq x y z
N MET A 1 -5.58 -25.71 -10.52
CA MET A 1 -4.63 -24.62 -10.24
C MET A 1 -5.43 -23.53 -9.55
N LYS A 2 -4.95 -22.94 -8.45
CA LYS A 2 -5.66 -21.81 -7.82
C LYS A 2 -5.60 -20.59 -8.73
N THR A 3 -6.68 -19.82 -8.80
CA THR A 3 -6.71 -18.54 -9.52
C THR A 3 -5.86 -17.50 -8.78
N LEU A 4 -5.48 -16.42 -9.47
CA LEU A 4 -4.75 -15.31 -8.85
C LEU A 4 -5.60 -14.69 -7.72
N THR A 5 -6.89 -14.53 -7.94
CA THR A 5 -7.87 -14.08 -6.95
C THR A 5 -7.89 -14.96 -5.70
N GLU A 6 -7.90 -16.29 -5.84
CA GLU A 6 -7.85 -17.21 -4.70
C GLU A 6 -6.55 -17.11 -3.89
N MET A 7 -5.42 -16.88 -4.56
CA MET A 7 -4.12 -16.73 -3.90
C MET A 7 -4.05 -15.40 -3.13
N PHE A 8 -4.56 -14.32 -3.72
CA PHE A 8 -4.58 -13.01 -3.08
C PHE A 8 -5.61 -12.89 -1.96
N LYS A 9 -6.65 -13.72 -1.96
CA LYS A 9 -7.68 -13.70 -0.92
C LYS A 9 -7.11 -13.82 0.49
N GLN A 10 -6.08 -14.64 0.68
CA GLN A 10 -5.43 -14.77 1.98
C GLN A 10 -4.64 -13.51 2.39
N LEU A 11 -4.09 -12.77 1.42
CA LEU A 11 -3.30 -11.57 1.67
C LEU A 11 -4.15 -10.31 1.86
N THR A 12 -5.40 -10.32 1.38
CA THR A 12 -6.29 -9.15 1.42
C THR A 12 -7.44 -9.30 2.41
N TYR A 13 -7.79 -10.53 2.80
CA TYR A 13 -9.03 -10.84 3.52
C TYR A 13 -9.22 -10.08 4.83
N GLU A 14 -8.18 -9.87 5.62
CA GLU A 14 -8.32 -9.23 6.93
C GLU A 14 -8.18 -7.70 6.92
N LEU A 15 -7.64 -7.12 5.86
CA LEU A 15 -7.36 -5.69 5.81
C LEU A 15 -8.54 -4.85 5.31
N THR A 16 -9.40 -5.49 4.55
CA THR A 16 -10.54 -4.82 3.91
C THR A 16 -11.77 -4.72 4.81
N TYR A 17 -11.82 -5.52 5.86
CA TYR A 17 -13.05 -5.72 6.60
C TYR A 17 -13.42 -4.59 7.56
N GLU A 18 -12.48 -4.02 8.29
CA GLU A 18 -12.80 -3.05 9.36
C GLU A 18 -12.62 -1.58 8.94
N GLN A 19 -12.12 -1.32 7.76
CA GLN A 19 -11.76 0.02 7.33
C GLN A 19 -12.50 0.50 6.08
N GLN A 20 -13.55 -0.14 5.70
CA GLN A 20 -14.54 0.51 4.85
C GLN A 20 -15.06 1.72 5.64
N ILE A 21 -14.48 2.86 5.34
CA ILE A 21 -14.99 4.14 5.84
C ILE A 21 -16.44 4.19 5.37
N GLN A 22 -17.35 4.19 6.33
CA GLN A 22 -18.79 4.32 6.06
C GLN A 22 -18.99 5.54 5.15
N GLY A 23 -19.34 5.29 3.90
CA GLY A 23 -19.61 6.34 2.93
C GLY A 23 -18.79 6.31 1.64
N ASP A 24 -17.63 5.63 1.58
CA ASP A 24 -16.85 5.53 0.35
C ASP A 24 -17.51 4.57 -0.65
N LYS A 25 -18.22 5.14 -1.63
CA LYS A 25 -18.86 4.40 -2.73
C LYS A 25 -17.89 4.15 -3.88
N HIS A 26 -16.79 3.47 -3.62
CA HIS A 26 -15.84 3.13 -4.67
C HIS A 26 -16.19 1.82 -5.37
N LYS A 27 -15.87 1.75 -6.65
CA LYS A 27 -15.92 0.48 -7.39
C LYS A 27 -14.74 -0.38 -6.95
N VAL A 28 -15.04 -1.51 -6.33
CA VAL A 28 -14.05 -2.48 -5.87
C VAL A 28 -14.32 -3.84 -6.49
N ASN A 29 -13.29 -4.65 -6.62
CA ASN A 29 -13.40 -6.04 -7.04
C ASN A 29 -13.82 -6.97 -5.89
N SER A 30 -13.89 -8.27 -6.13
CA SER A 30 -14.27 -9.29 -5.14
C SER A 30 -13.33 -9.36 -3.92
N LEU A 31 -12.14 -8.78 -4.00
CA LEU A 31 -11.17 -8.66 -2.92
C LEU A 31 -11.18 -7.28 -2.24
N ASN A 32 -12.16 -6.43 -2.54
CA ASN A 32 -12.25 -5.04 -2.09
C ASN A 32 -11.05 -4.14 -2.52
N LEU A 33 -10.34 -4.51 -3.58
CA LEU A 33 -9.32 -3.67 -4.19
C LEU A 33 -9.96 -2.73 -5.24
N ARG A 34 -9.46 -1.52 -5.37
CA ARG A 34 -9.94 -0.51 -6.34
C ARG A 34 -9.37 -0.77 -7.74
N CYS A 35 -9.59 -1.98 -8.25
CA CYS A 35 -9.14 -2.41 -9.58
C CYS A 35 -10.13 -3.43 -10.16
N PRO A 36 -10.01 -3.80 -11.44
CA PRO A 36 -10.75 -4.94 -12.02
C PRO A 36 -10.48 -6.25 -11.28
N GLU A 37 -11.28 -7.28 -11.55
CA GLU A 37 -10.99 -8.64 -11.07
C GLU A 37 -9.61 -9.08 -11.54
N LEU A 38 -8.79 -9.63 -10.63
CA LEU A 38 -7.37 -9.89 -10.90
C LEU A 38 -7.17 -10.86 -12.07
N ASP A 39 -8.09 -11.80 -12.24
CA ASP A 39 -8.04 -12.80 -13.32
C ASP A 39 -8.43 -12.22 -14.70
N THR A 40 -8.90 -10.98 -14.76
CA THR A 40 -9.28 -10.29 -16.02
C THR A 40 -8.23 -9.27 -16.47
N ILE A 41 -7.17 -9.06 -15.71
CA ILE A 41 -6.16 -8.04 -16.00
C ILE A 41 -5.14 -8.57 -17.01
N HIS A 42 -4.87 -7.77 -18.04
CA HIS A 42 -3.75 -7.97 -18.97
C HIS A 42 -2.47 -7.39 -18.35
N TRP A 43 -1.82 -8.19 -17.49
CA TRP A 43 -0.69 -7.75 -16.68
C TRP A 43 0.48 -7.23 -17.50
N GLU A 44 0.80 -7.88 -18.61
CA GLU A 44 1.91 -7.53 -19.52
C GLU A 44 1.73 -6.17 -20.21
N ASN A 45 0.49 -5.66 -20.22
CA ASN A 45 0.15 -4.37 -20.79
C ASN A 45 -0.15 -3.30 -19.71
N SER A 46 0.11 -3.62 -18.45
CA SER A 46 -0.27 -2.78 -17.31
C SER A 46 0.92 -2.45 -16.42
N TYR A 47 0.91 -1.25 -15.87
CA TYR A 47 1.67 -0.93 -14.67
C TYR A 47 0.88 -1.38 -13.44
N VAL A 48 1.58 -1.60 -12.34
CA VAL A 48 0.96 -1.95 -11.06
C VAL A 48 1.45 -0.98 -9.99
N MET A 49 0.55 -0.53 -9.14
CA MET A 49 0.92 0.26 -7.97
C MET A 49 0.49 -0.45 -6.70
N ILE A 50 1.45 -0.76 -5.82
CA ILE A 50 1.26 -1.42 -4.53
C ILE A 50 1.58 -0.43 -3.42
N GLY A 51 0.77 -0.41 -2.36
CA GLY A 51 1.01 0.47 -1.21
C GLY A 51 -0.10 0.41 -0.19
N CYS A 52 -0.14 1.40 0.68
CA CYS A 52 -1.15 1.50 1.74
C CYS A 52 -2.39 2.32 1.30
N SER A 53 -3.06 2.93 2.28
CA SER A 53 -4.25 3.77 2.08
C SER A 53 -4.07 4.95 1.13
N HIS A 54 -2.86 5.47 0.99
CA HIS A 54 -2.56 6.55 0.01
C HIS A 54 -2.64 6.05 -1.42
N VAL A 55 -2.16 4.84 -1.70
CA VAL A 55 -2.30 4.19 -3.02
C VAL A 55 -3.76 3.78 -3.25
N TYR A 56 -4.39 3.18 -2.24
CA TYR A 56 -5.83 2.87 -2.30
C TYR A 56 -6.65 4.12 -2.63
N GLY A 57 -6.29 5.27 -2.08
CA GLY A 57 -6.95 6.56 -2.29
C GLY A 57 -8.12 6.79 -1.35
N ILE A 58 -7.96 6.52 -0.05
CA ILE A 58 -8.99 6.82 0.96
C ILE A 58 -9.35 8.30 0.90
N GLY A 59 -10.67 8.59 0.89
CA GLY A 59 -11.22 9.94 0.85
C GLY A 59 -11.09 10.64 -0.51
N ASN A 60 -10.60 9.94 -1.55
CA ASN A 60 -10.48 10.46 -2.90
C ASN A 60 -11.46 9.76 -3.85
N GLU A 61 -12.05 10.51 -4.76
CA GLU A 61 -12.81 9.94 -5.87
C GLU A 61 -11.90 9.05 -6.76
N ASP A 62 -12.50 8.14 -7.54
CA ASP A 62 -11.73 7.18 -8.34
C ASP A 62 -10.76 7.86 -9.30
N ASP A 63 -11.18 8.97 -9.92
CA ASP A 63 -10.43 9.73 -10.92
C ASP A 63 -9.35 10.65 -10.35
N THR A 64 -9.27 10.78 -9.03
CA THR A 64 -8.29 11.61 -8.31
C THR A 64 -7.28 10.79 -7.50
N THR A 65 -7.32 9.46 -7.58
CA THR A 65 -6.31 8.60 -6.95
C THR A 65 -4.97 8.65 -7.68
N ILE A 66 -3.87 8.40 -6.98
CA ILE A 66 -2.52 8.38 -7.60
C ILE A 66 -2.46 7.40 -8.78
N PRO A 67 -2.93 6.13 -8.67
CA PRO A 67 -2.90 5.20 -9.79
C PRO A 67 -3.68 5.67 -11.00
N HIS A 68 -4.87 6.26 -10.81
CA HIS A 68 -5.66 6.77 -11.91
C HIS A 68 -5.00 7.97 -12.62
N LEU A 69 -4.49 8.92 -11.83
CA LEU A 69 -3.78 10.08 -12.37
C LEU A 69 -2.50 9.68 -13.11
N LEU A 70 -1.77 8.70 -12.59
CA LEU A 70 -0.60 8.14 -13.26
C LEU A 70 -0.99 7.43 -14.56
N SER A 71 -2.09 6.66 -14.57
CA SER A 71 -2.60 6.00 -15.77
C SER A 71 -2.88 7.00 -16.90
N LYS A 72 -3.50 8.13 -16.58
CA LYS A 72 -3.71 9.22 -17.55
C LYS A 72 -2.39 9.80 -18.09
N LYS A 73 -1.40 10.01 -17.20
CA LYS A 73 -0.11 10.57 -17.57
C LYS A 73 0.74 9.63 -18.42
N LEU A 74 0.61 8.31 -18.23
CA LEU A 74 1.33 7.28 -18.99
C LEU A 74 0.58 6.84 -20.26
N ASN A 75 -0.68 7.20 -20.39
CA ASN A 75 -1.59 6.66 -21.41
C ASN A 75 -1.60 5.12 -21.42
N ALA A 76 -1.54 4.50 -20.23
CA ALA A 76 -1.51 3.06 -20.04
C ALA A 76 -2.20 2.67 -18.71
N PRO A 77 -2.77 1.47 -18.59
CA PRO A 77 -3.40 1.03 -17.35
C PRO A 77 -2.43 1.01 -16.17
N VAL A 78 -2.84 1.56 -15.04
CA VAL A 78 -2.15 1.42 -13.74
C VAL A 78 -3.10 0.74 -12.77
N ILE A 79 -2.79 -0.49 -12.41
CA ILE A 79 -3.62 -1.32 -11.54
C ILE A 79 -3.39 -0.91 -10.09
N ASN A 80 -4.46 -0.54 -9.40
CA ASN A 80 -4.41 -0.13 -7.99
C ASN A 80 -4.48 -1.35 -7.07
N LEU A 81 -3.36 -1.74 -6.49
CA LEU A 81 -3.26 -2.76 -5.44
C LEU A 81 -2.91 -2.14 -4.08
N GLY A 82 -3.39 -0.94 -3.84
CA GLY A 82 -3.34 -0.31 -2.53
C GLY A 82 -4.22 -1.05 -1.52
N VAL A 83 -3.69 -1.26 -0.32
CA VAL A 83 -4.43 -1.92 0.77
C VAL A 83 -4.45 -0.98 1.97
N PRO A 84 -5.64 -0.53 2.42
CA PRO A 84 -5.74 0.33 3.60
C PRO A 84 -5.03 -0.27 4.80
N ALA A 85 -4.31 0.57 5.54
CA ALA A 85 -3.53 0.18 6.72
C ALA A 85 -2.35 -0.80 6.48
N ALA A 86 -2.03 -1.18 5.25
CA ALA A 86 -0.92 -2.07 4.97
C ALA A 86 0.40 -1.59 5.62
N SER A 87 1.12 -2.51 6.24
CA SER A 87 2.50 -2.32 6.71
C SER A 87 3.50 -2.59 5.58
N ARG A 88 4.79 -2.29 5.80
CA ARG A 88 5.85 -2.63 4.83
C ARG A 88 5.96 -4.14 4.60
N GLN A 89 5.79 -4.95 5.65
CA GLN A 89 5.79 -6.41 5.54
C GLN A 89 4.65 -6.89 4.64
N HIS A 90 3.47 -6.29 4.78
CA HIS A 90 2.33 -6.62 3.96
C HIS A 90 2.55 -6.24 2.50
N ILE A 91 3.04 -5.03 2.25
CA ILE A 91 3.40 -4.53 0.91
C ILE A 91 4.44 -5.45 0.27
N PHE A 92 5.48 -5.85 1.03
CA PHE A 92 6.51 -6.78 0.58
C PHE A 92 5.92 -8.13 0.15
N LEU A 93 5.08 -8.75 1.00
CA LEU A 93 4.46 -10.04 0.69
C LEU A 93 3.51 -9.95 -0.51
N LEU A 94 2.76 -8.87 -0.62
CA LEU A 94 1.88 -8.63 -1.76
C LEU A 94 2.70 -8.53 -3.05
N ALA A 95 3.78 -7.74 -3.05
CA ALA A 95 4.67 -7.57 -4.19
C ALA A 95 5.36 -8.88 -4.57
N LEU A 96 5.90 -9.61 -3.60
CA LEU A 96 6.58 -10.89 -3.82
C LEU A 96 5.65 -11.92 -4.49
N ASN A 97 4.44 -12.08 -3.94
CA ASN A 97 3.46 -13.04 -4.48
C ASN A 97 2.98 -12.62 -5.87
N LEU A 98 2.71 -11.32 -6.10
CA LEU A 98 2.31 -10.83 -7.40
C LEU A 98 3.38 -11.11 -8.46
N LEU A 99 4.59 -10.64 -8.21
CA LEU A 99 5.69 -10.68 -9.18
C LEU A 99 6.22 -12.09 -9.46
N ALA A 100 5.93 -13.04 -8.56
CA ALA A 100 6.18 -14.46 -8.81
C ALA A 100 5.21 -15.08 -9.84
N LEU A 101 4.03 -14.48 -10.03
CA LEU A 101 2.94 -15.05 -10.83
C LEU A 101 2.69 -14.28 -12.12
N VAL A 102 2.90 -12.98 -12.14
CA VAL A 102 2.59 -12.11 -13.28
C VAL A 102 3.75 -11.20 -13.65
N ARG A 103 3.71 -10.66 -14.87
CA ARG A 103 4.76 -9.78 -15.41
C ARG A 103 4.19 -8.47 -15.91
N PRO A 104 3.90 -7.51 -15.03
CA PRO A 104 3.50 -6.16 -15.45
C PRO A 104 4.67 -5.45 -16.15
N ILE A 105 4.37 -4.38 -16.88
CA ILE A 105 5.37 -3.49 -17.50
C ILE A 105 6.35 -3.01 -16.42
N LYS A 106 5.82 -2.50 -15.31
CA LYS A 106 6.58 -2.07 -14.13
C LYS A 106 5.69 -2.13 -12.90
N THR A 107 6.27 -2.42 -11.75
CA THR A 107 5.59 -2.35 -10.46
C THR A 107 6.14 -1.19 -9.64
N ILE A 108 5.27 -0.27 -9.27
CA ILE A 108 5.56 0.87 -8.41
C ILE A 108 5.14 0.49 -7.00
N ILE A 109 6.08 0.49 -6.07
CA ILE A 109 5.84 0.15 -4.66
C ILE A 109 5.99 1.42 -3.84
N ILE A 110 4.88 1.89 -3.26
CA ILE A 110 4.92 3.01 -2.31
C ILE A 110 4.95 2.43 -0.91
N ASN A 111 6.13 2.41 -0.32
CA ASN A 111 6.36 1.94 1.04
C ASN A 111 5.71 2.89 2.03
N THR A 112 4.95 2.33 2.97
CA THR A 112 4.34 3.07 4.08
C THR A 112 5.38 3.41 5.16
N TYR A 113 4.95 4.10 6.19
CA TYR A 113 5.79 4.47 7.34
C TYR A 113 6.44 3.23 7.97
N PRO A 114 7.74 3.30 8.30
CA PRO A 114 8.49 2.16 8.82
C PRO A 114 7.95 1.64 10.17
N GLU A 115 7.30 2.50 10.95
CA GLU A 115 6.74 2.15 12.26
C GLU A 115 5.43 1.35 12.18
N ARG A 116 4.86 1.18 10.99
CA ARG A 116 3.68 0.34 10.80
C ARG A 116 4.12 -1.11 10.65
N ILE A 117 3.73 -1.94 11.61
CA ILE A 117 4.04 -3.37 11.66
C ILE A 117 2.82 -4.23 11.39
N MET A 118 3.08 -5.45 10.99
CA MET A 118 2.07 -6.50 10.83
C MET A 118 2.27 -7.55 11.93
N ASP A 119 1.21 -7.97 12.58
CA ASP A 119 1.25 -9.07 13.55
C ASP A 119 1.10 -10.44 12.88
N MET A 120 1.12 -11.50 13.69
CA MET A 120 0.98 -12.88 13.23
C MET A 120 -0.42 -13.20 12.67
N THR A 121 -1.41 -12.34 12.90
CA THR A 121 -2.77 -12.45 12.32
C THR A 121 -2.91 -11.64 11.04
N TRP A 122 -1.81 -11.16 10.45
CA TRP A 122 -1.76 -10.35 9.24
C TRP A 122 -2.37 -8.94 9.38
N LYS A 123 -2.66 -8.51 10.61
CA LYS A 123 -3.12 -7.15 10.90
C LYS A 123 -1.94 -6.20 11.04
N SER A 124 -2.05 -5.03 10.42
CA SER A 124 -1.03 -3.98 10.50
C SER A 124 -1.35 -2.98 11.60
N TYR A 125 -0.33 -2.59 12.36
CA TYR A 125 -0.44 -1.67 13.49
C TYR A 125 0.63 -0.57 13.46
N TRP A 126 0.35 0.53 14.14
CA TRP A 126 1.33 1.58 14.41
C TRP A 126 2.07 1.29 15.72
N SER A 127 3.37 1.02 15.64
CA SER A 127 4.14 0.63 16.82
C SER A 127 4.46 1.80 17.77
N GLN A 128 4.59 3.03 17.25
CA GLN A 128 5.17 4.14 18.03
C GLN A 128 4.30 5.41 18.12
N ARG A 129 3.02 5.37 17.73
CA ARG A 129 2.12 6.54 17.86
C ARG A 129 1.11 6.38 19.01
N PRO A 130 1.45 6.84 20.24
CA PRO A 130 0.59 6.65 21.43
C PRO A 130 -0.82 7.23 21.29
N HIS A 131 -0.95 8.31 20.52
CA HIS A 131 -2.22 9.02 20.30
C HIS A 131 -3.18 8.29 19.35
N MET A 132 -2.69 7.33 18.58
CA MET A 132 -3.53 6.45 17.74
C MET A 132 -4.00 5.19 18.48
N ARG A 133 -3.62 5.03 19.73
CA ARG A 133 -4.00 3.89 20.54
C ARG A 133 -5.41 4.07 21.04
N THR A 134 -6.38 3.38 20.44
CA THR A 134 -7.73 3.32 21.01
C THR A 134 -7.73 2.59 22.35
N GLN A 135 -8.53 3.05 23.28
CA GLN A 135 -8.45 2.70 24.72
C GLN A 135 -8.94 1.29 25.10
N LYS A 136 -9.35 0.42 24.19
CA LYS A 136 -10.26 -0.71 24.49
C LYS A 136 -9.83 -2.12 24.08
N SER A 137 -8.57 -2.52 24.03
CA SER A 137 -8.32 -3.95 23.80
C SER A 137 -7.19 -4.57 24.63
N LYS A 138 -7.41 -5.84 25.03
CA LYS A 138 -6.39 -6.72 25.64
C LYS A 138 -5.19 -6.92 24.70
N ASP A 139 -5.38 -6.72 23.41
CA ASP A 139 -4.36 -6.76 22.37
C ASP A 139 -3.28 -5.67 22.55
N LYS A 140 -3.62 -4.55 23.22
CA LYS A 140 -2.65 -3.50 23.57
C LYS A 140 -1.51 -4.00 24.45
N LEU A 141 -1.83 -4.86 25.42
CA LEU A 141 -0.80 -5.37 26.35
C LEU A 141 0.14 -6.33 25.63
N MET A 142 -0.39 -7.10 24.70
CA MET A 142 0.39 -8.01 23.86
C MET A 142 1.27 -7.27 22.89
N LEU A 143 0.74 -6.24 22.22
CA LEU A 143 1.51 -5.37 21.33
C LEU A 143 2.63 -4.65 22.09
N HIS A 144 2.33 -4.07 23.24
CA HIS A 144 3.31 -3.38 24.08
C HIS A 144 4.43 -4.33 24.58
N ARG A 145 4.09 -5.60 24.85
CA ARG A 145 5.07 -6.64 25.19
C ARG A 145 5.88 -7.05 23.97
N LEU A 146 5.29 -7.18 22.79
CA LEU A 146 6.01 -7.46 21.56
C LEU A 146 6.92 -6.29 21.17
N GLU A 147 6.46 -5.06 21.29
CA GLU A 147 7.27 -3.85 21.07
C GLU A 147 8.48 -3.77 22.01
N SER A 148 8.28 -4.11 23.29
CA SER A 148 9.36 -4.07 24.29
C SER A 148 10.35 -5.23 24.18
N ILE A 149 9.91 -6.37 23.66
CA ILE A 149 10.70 -7.61 23.61
C ILE A 149 11.42 -7.79 22.25
N MET A 150 10.80 -7.38 21.16
CA MET A 150 11.27 -7.78 19.84
C MET A 150 11.88 -6.67 18.98
N PHE A 151 11.51 -5.39 19.14
CA PHE A 151 11.92 -4.42 18.13
C PHE A 151 12.24 -3.04 18.68
N THR A 152 13.51 -2.70 18.69
CA THR A 152 13.95 -1.32 18.70
C THR A 152 13.73 -0.69 17.32
N LYS A 153 13.71 0.65 17.23
CA LYS A 153 13.66 1.38 15.94
C LYS A 153 14.67 0.82 14.94
N THR A 154 15.88 0.51 15.41
CA THR A 154 16.96 -0.06 14.59
C THR A 154 16.61 -1.43 14.00
N HIS A 155 15.87 -2.28 14.71
CA HIS A 155 15.44 -3.57 14.17
C HIS A 155 14.42 -3.40 13.03
N PHE A 156 13.48 -2.46 13.17
CA PHE A 156 12.52 -2.14 12.09
C PHE A 156 13.22 -1.60 10.86
N GLU A 157 14.17 -0.70 11.05
CA GLU A 157 14.94 -0.14 9.93
C GLU A 157 15.71 -1.24 9.19
N LYS A 158 16.37 -2.15 9.94
CA LYS A 158 17.07 -3.28 9.34
C LYS A 158 16.13 -4.24 8.61
N LEU A 159 14.99 -4.59 9.21
CA LEU A 159 14.01 -5.48 8.58
C LEU A 159 13.43 -4.85 7.32
N ASN A 160 13.05 -3.59 7.37
CA ASN A 160 12.54 -2.85 6.22
C ASN A 160 13.59 -2.77 5.10
N LYS A 161 14.86 -2.58 5.46
CA LYS A 161 15.97 -2.63 4.50
C LYS A 161 16.10 -4.00 3.85
N VAL A 162 15.98 -5.09 4.60
CA VAL A 162 16.00 -6.46 4.04
C VAL A 162 14.87 -6.64 3.02
N PHE A 163 13.65 -6.20 3.32
CA PHE A 163 12.54 -6.30 2.37
C PHE A 163 12.79 -5.50 1.11
N TYR A 164 13.28 -4.27 1.27
CA TYR A 164 13.62 -3.39 0.15
C TYR A 164 14.70 -4.02 -0.76
N ASP A 165 15.80 -4.43 -0.16
CA ASP A 165 16.94 -5.03 -0.87
C ASP A 165 16.54 -6.35 -1.55
N THR A 166 15.73 -7.18 -0.88
CA THR A 166 15.26 -8.47 -1.43
C THR A 166 14.42 -8.26 -2.69
N LEU A 167 13.46 -7.34 -2.65
CA LEU A 167 12.64 -7.06 -3.84
C LEU A 167 13.49 -6.51 -4.97
N ASN A 168 14.41 -5.60 -4.70
CA ASN A 168 15.32 -5.06 -5.71
C ASN A 168 16.20 -6.17 -6.31
N GLN A 169 16.75 -7.05 -5.47
CA GLN A 169 17.61 -8.16 -5.95
C GLN A 169 16.84 -9.16 -6.82
N LEU A 170 15.59 -9.45 -6.46
CA LEU A 170 14.77 -10.44 -7.19
C LEU A 170 14.14 -9.88 -8.47
N PHE A 171 13.85 -8.57 -8.51
CA PHE A 171 13.00 -7.97 -9.53
C PHE A 171 13.53 -6.63 -10.07
N GLU A 172 14.83 -6.39 -10.00
CA GLU A 172 15.54 -5.12 -10.24
C GLU A 172 14.94 -4.25 -11.35
N ASP A 173 14.87 -4.78 -12.57
CA ASP A 173 14.35 -4.05 -13.73
C ASP A 173 12.82 -3.95 -13.78
N ARG A 174 12.11 -4.56 -12.83
CA ARG A 174 10.65 -4.68 -12.85
C ARG A 174 9.97 -3.84 -11.80
N ILE A 175 10.72 -3.27 -10.86
CA ILE A 175 10.16 -2.51 -9.74
C ILE A 175 10.79 -1.12 -9.61
N ILE A 176 10.00 -0.21 -9.03
CA ILE A 176 10.46 1.05 -8.46
C ILE A 176 9.91 1.11 -7.05
N GLN A 177 10.78 1.37 -6.07
CA GLN A 177 10.38 1.52 -4.68
C GLN A 177 10.54 2.98 -4.25
N ILE A 178 9.49 3.54 -3.63
CA ILE A 178 9.43 4.93 -3.17
C ILE A 178 8.91 4.90 -1.74
N ASP A 179 9.53 5.61 -0.82
CA ASP A 179 9.00 5.80 0.51
C ASP A 179 7.96 6.93 0.51
N ILE A 180 6.84 6.71 1.19
CA ILE A 180 5.79 7.74 1.32
C ILE A 180 6.35 9.04 1.91
N GLN A 181 7.31 8.94 2.82
CA GLN A 181 7.98 10.07 3.43
C GLN A 181 8.78 10.92 2.43
N ASP A 182 9.27 10.33 1.34
CA ASP A 182 9.95 11.08 0.28
C ASP A 182 8.94 11.86 -0.57
N LEU A 183 7.78 11.27 -0.83
CA LEU A 183 6.67 11.97 -1.47
C LEU A 183 6.16 13.14 -0.59
N GLU A 184 6.11 12.95 0.72
CA GLU A 184 5.68 13.98 1.67
C GLU A 184 6.63 15.18 1.71
N LYS A 185 7.93 14.99 1.60
CA LYS A 185 8.93 16.08 1.59
C LYS A 185 8.74 17.07 0.43
N MET A 186 8.01 16.68 -0.60
CA MET A 186 7.85 17.47 -1.81
C MET A 186 6.80 18.58 -1.71
N GLY A 187 6.04 18.66 -0.61
CA GLY A 187 5.08 19.74 -0.33
C GLY A 187 3.61 19.32 -0.46
N TRP A 188 2.71 20.31 -0.46
CA TRP A 188 1.24 20.16 -0.53
C TRP A 188 0.60 19.47 0.68
N HIS A 189 1.20 19.57 1.87
CA HIS A 189 0.71 18.98 3.12
C HIS A 189 -0.68 19.47 3.53
N GLU A 190 -1.11 20.62 3.04
CA GLU A 190 -2.43 21.20 3.34
C GLU A 190 -3.54 20.61 2.48
N ASP A 191 -3.19 19.92 1.38
CA ASP A 191 -4.18 19.27 0.51
C ASP A 191 -4.55 17.90 1.10
N VAL A 192 -5.51 17.91 2.00
CA VAL A 192 -6.01 16.71 2.68
C VAL A 192 -7.47 16.45 2.33
N THR A 193 -7.86 15.19 2.40
CA THR A 193 -9.25 14.77 2.24
C THR A 193 -10.11 15.16 3.44
N SER A 194 -11.41 14.95 3.37
CA SER A 194 -12.36 15.27 4.44
C SER A 194 -12.08 14.59 5.78
N ASP A 195 -11.30 13.52 5.78
CA ASP A 195 -10.88 12.82 7.00
C ASP A 195 -9.69 13.50 7.72
N GLY A 196 -9.09 14.53 7.12
CA GLY A 196 -7.96 15.29 7.65
C GLY A 196 -6.67 14.48 7.83
N LYS A 197 -6.56 13.29 7.21
CA LYS A 197 -5.44 12.35 7.40
C LYS A 197 -4.80 11.89 6.11
N HIS A 198 -5.58 11.79 5.04
CA HIS A 198 -5.10 11.36 3.74
C HIS A 198 -4.96 12.56 2.81
N TYR A 199 -4.04 12.46 1.88
CA TYR A 199 -3.77 13.54 0.94
C TYR A 199 -4.86 13.63 -0.14
N GLY A 200 -5.13 14.85 -0.57
CA GLY A 200 -6.15 15.19 -1.53
C GLY A 200 -5.69 15.13 -2.99
N PRO A 201 -6.55 15.57 -3.93
CA PRO A 201 -6.32 15.45 -5.37
C PRO A 201 -5.07 16.16 -5.89
N LYS A 202 -4.72 17.32 -5.33
CA LYS A 202 -3.55 18.10 -5.76
C LYS A 202 -2.26 17.37 -5.43
N TRP A 203 -2.16 16.86 -4.20
CA TRP A 203 -1.02 16.06 -3.76
C TRP A 203 -0.91 14.77 -4.57
N ASN A 204 -2.03 14.08 -4.82
CA ASN A 204 -2.07 12.87 -5.63
C ASN A 204 -1.59 13.12 -7.07
N ASN A 205 -1.98 14.26 -7.67
CA ASN A 205 -1.51 14.62 -9.00
C ASN A 205 -0.01 14.90 -9.05
N TYR A 206 0.51 15.52 -8.00
CA TYR A 206 1.94 15.77 -7.86
C TYR A 206 2.72 14.46 -7.67
N ALA A 207 2.26 13.58 -6.78
CA ALA A 207 2.86 12.25 -6.60
C ALA A 207 2.86 11.44 -7.90
N ALA A 208 1.75 11.47 -8.65
CA ALA A 208 1.66 10.81 -9.95
C ALA A 208 2.64 11.40 -10.97
N GLN A 209 2.88 12.72 -10.96
CA GLN A 209 3.88 13.34 -11.84
C GLN A 209 5.30 12.91 -11.47
N TYR A 210 5.64 12.97 -10.19
CA TYR A 210 6.95 12.53 -9.71
C TYR A 210 7.23 11.06 -10.08
N ILE A 211 6.25 10.18 -9.87
CA ILE A 211 6.39 8.76 -10.23
C ILE A 211 6.60 8.59 -11.73
N LYS A 212 5.86 9.37 -12.56
CA LYS A 212 6.06 9.35 -14.01
C LYS A 212 7.49 9.71 -14.40
N ASP A 213 8.07 10.70 -13.73
CA ASP A 213 9.42 11.21 -14.04
C ASP A 213 10.54 10.21 -13.62
N LEU A 214 10.19 9.21 -12.79
CA LEU A 214 11.07 8.10 -12.40
C LEU A 214 10.96 6.88 -13.34
N LEU A 215 9.93 6.79 -14.18
CA LEU A 215 9.67 5.66 -15.08
C LEU A 215 10.40 5.81 -16.41
#